data_a99a81e8415c9b72fc3348bb8ed2d291
#
_entry.id   a99a81e8415c9b72fc3348bb8ed2d291
#
_cell.length_a   1.000
_cell.length_b   1.000
_cell.length_c   1.000
_cell.angle_alpha   90.00
_cell.angle_beta   90.00
_cell.angle_gamma   90.00
#
_symmetry.space_group_name_H-M   'P 1'
#
loop_
_entity.id
_entity.type
_entity.pdbx_description
1 polymer ?
#
loop_
_entity_poly.entity_id
_entity_poly.type
_entity_poly.pdbx_seq_one_letter_code
_entity_poly.pdbx_strand_id
1 'polypeptide(L)'
;MKKIFLSALCYMLFTTSSNIHACTNFLVTKGASKDGSTFITYAADSHTLYGELYYRPAANYPAGTMMDIYEWDSGKKLGQIKQAIQTYSVVGNINEHQVAIGETTFTGLDTLQDKRGIIDYGSLIYITLQRAKTAREAIMIFHQLVSEYGYYSTGESFSISDPNEVWILEMIGKVSPILD
;
A
#
# COMPACT_ATOMS: atom_id res chain seq x y z
N MET A 1 -47.33 6.64 23.85
CA MET A 1 -46.29 7.59 23.45
C MET A 1 -44.88 7.09 23.80
N LYS A 2 -44.55 6.64 25.03
CA LYS A 2 -43.16 6.17 25.37
C LYS A 2 -42.66 4.97 24.55
N LYS A 3 -43.53 4.03 24.15
CA LYS A 3 -43.12 2.86 23.32
C LYS A 3 -42.80 3.23 21.87
N ILE A 4 -43.44 4.23 21.29
CA ILE A 4 -43.22 4.71 19.93
C ILE A 4 -41.87 5.47 19.86
N PHE A 5 -41.53 6.23 20.91
CA PHE A 5 -40.26 6.95 21.01
C PHE A 5 -39.07 5.98 21.12
N LEU A 6 -39.21 4.89 21.85
CA LEU A 6 -38.15 3.88 21.99
C LEU A 6 -37.91 3.11 20.69
N SER A 7 -38.98 2.79 19.94
CA SER A 7 -38.89 2.14 18.64
C SER A 7 -38.27 3.07 17.57
N ALA A 8 -38.58 4.36 17.57
CA ALA A 8 -38.01 5.33 16.65
C ALA A 8 -36.52 5.56 16.97
N LEU A 9 -36.11 5.57 18.24
CA LEU A 9 -34.72 5.67 18.66
C LEU A 9 -33.90 4.44 18.25
N CYS A 10 -34.46 3.24 18.39
CA CYS A 10 -33.85 1.99 17.91
C CYS A 10 -33.68 2.00 16.38
N TYR A 11 -34.65 2.49 15.63
CA TYR A 11 -34.57 2.57 14.16
C TYR A 11 -33.50 3.60 13.69
N MET A 12 -33.32 4.73 14.40
CA MET A 12 -32.28 5.70 14.10
C MET A 12 -30.86 5.16 14.34
N LEU A 13 -30.70 4.23 15.29
CA LEU A 13 -29.37 3.63 15.57
C LEU A 13 -28.95 2.58 14.49
N PHE A 14 -29.92 2.06 13.71
CA PHE A 14 -29.63 1.11 12.63
C PHE A 14 -29.42 1.74 11.25
N THR A 15 -29.68 3.04 11.07
CA THR A 15 -29.57 3.71 9.76
C THR A 15 -28.24 4.39 9.52
N THR A 16 -27.31 4.39 10.48
CA THR A 16 -25.94 4.88 10.30
C THR A 16 -24.96 3.73 10.02
N SER A 17 -25.27 2.85 9.09
CA SER A 17 -24.25 2.01 8.49
C SER A 17 -23.43 2.88 7.54
N SER A 18 -22.47 3.64 8.07
CA SER A 18 -21.35 4.11 7.25
C SER A 18 -20.71 2.86 6.62
N ASN A 19 -20.59 2.83 5.31
CA ASN A 19 -19.78 1.83 4.65
C ASN A 19 -18.34 2.02 5.15
N ILE A 20 -17.98 1.25 6.18
CA ILE A 20 -16.60 1.22 6.67
C ILE A 20 -15.88 0.28 5.71
N HIS A 21 -15.15 0.85 4.78
CA HIS A 21 -14.15 0.12 4.02
C HIS A 21 -12.89 0.11 4.89
N ALA A 22 -12.50 -1.04 5.37
CA ALA A 22 -11.32 -1.18 6.21
C ALA A 22 -10.54 -2.42 5.79
N CYS A 23 -9.35 -2.23 5.25
CA CYS A 23 -8.38 -3.30 5.08
C CYS A 23 -7.87 -3.77 6.45
N THR A 24 -7.39 -5.01 6.54
CA THR A 24 -6.84 -5.56 7.78
C THR A 24 -5.50 -6.20 7.52
N ASN A 25 -4.48 -5.74 8.24
CA ASN A 25 -3.14 -6.31 8.20
C ASN A 25 -2.72 -6.80 9.60
N PHE A 26 -2.05 -7.94 9.64
CA PHE A 26 -1.33 -8.41 10.82
C PHE A 26 0.17 -8.40 10.51
N LEU A 27 0.97 -7.92 11.46
CA LEU A 27 2.41 -7.89 11.40
C LEU A 27 2.96 -8.74 12.53
N VAL A 28 3.83 -9.68 12.20
CA VAL A 28 4.42 -10.61 13.19
C VAL A 28 5.94 -10.52 13.10
N THR A 29 6.56 -10.11 14.20
CA THR A 29 8.00 -10.03 14.35
C THR A 29 8.61 -11.38 14.74
N LYS A 30 9.91 -11.53 14.57
CA LYS A 30 10.66 -12.74 14.99
C LYS A 30 10.39 -13.17 16.42
N GLY A 31 10.26 -12.22 17.34
CA GLY A 31 10.02 -12.51 18.76
C GLY A 31 8.60 -12.99 19.06
N ALA A 32 7.65 -12.75 18.17
CA ALA A 32 6.25 -13.14 18.31
C ALA A 32 5.93 -14.46 17.59
N SER A 33 6.76 -14.89 16.64
CA SER A 33 6.56 -16.15 15.91
C SER A 33 7.21 -17.33 16.62
N LYS A 34 6.65 -18.53 16.41
CA LYS A 34 7.13 -19.78 17.03
C LYS A 34 8.50 -20.21 16.50
N ASP A 35 8.77 -19.94 15.23
CA ASP A 35 9.95 -20.42 14.49
C ASP A 35 10.96 -19.30 14.17
N GLY A 36 10.73 -18.09 14.68
CA GLY A 36 11.58 -16.93 14.43
C GLY A 36 11.39 -16.32 13.03
N SER A 37 10.34 -16.68 12.30
CA SER A 37 9.99 -16.03 11.04
C SER A 37 9.34 -14.67 11.28
N THR A 38 9.41 -13.79 10.27
CA THR A 38 8.57 -12.59 10.16
C THR A 38 7.50 -12.83 9.13
N PHE A 39 6.33 -12.26 9.30
CA PHE A 39 5.32 -12.24 8.24
C PHE A 39 4.34 -11.10 8.40
N ILE A 40 3.72 -10.72 7.29
CA ILE A 40 2.58 -9.81 7.24
C ILE A 40 1.42 -10.52 6.55
N THR A 41 0.20 -10.16 6.92
CA THR A 41 -0.99 -10.47 6.14
C THR A 41 -1.50 -9.20 5.50
N TYR A 42 -2.23 -9.36 4.40
CA TYR A 42 -2.87 -8.26 3.71
C TYR A 42 -4.25 -8.71 3.21
N ALA A 43 -5.29 -8.07 3.71
CA ALA A 43 -6.66 -8.27 3.26
C ALA A 43 -7.24 -6.93 2.80
N ALA A 44 -7.44 -6.79 1.50
CA ALA A 44 -8.10 -5.63 0.91
C ALA A 44 -9.61 -5.83 0.92
N ASP A 45 -10.34 -5.00 1.68
CA ASP A 45 -11.79 -5.03 1.72
C ASP A 45 -12.35 -4.18 0.58
N SER A 46 -12.64 -4.81 -0.55
CA SER A 46 -13.18 -4.14 -1.73
C SER A 46 -14.37 -4.90 -2.32
N HIS A 47 -15.35 -4.16 -2.82
CA HIS A 47 -16.47 -4.72 -3.57
C HIS A 47 -16.19 -4.85 -5.08
N THR A 48 -15.11 -4.27 -5.56
CA THR A 48 -14.81 -4.15 -7.00
C THR A 48 -13.45 -4.71 -7.39
N LEU A 49 -12.48 -4.72 -6.49
CA LEU A 49 -11.15 -5.28 -6.76
C LEU A 49 -11.19 -6.81 -6.75
N TYR A 50 -10.53 -7.39 -7.72
CA TYR A 50 -10.37 -8.84 -7.85
C TYR A 50 -9.02 -9.26 -7.29
N GLY A 51 -9.01 -10.25 -6.38
CA GLY A 51 -7.77 -10.85 -5.90
C GLY A 51 -7.20 -11.77 -6.96
N GLU A 52 -6.18 -11.33 -7.69
CA GLU A 52 -5.43 -12.19 -8.59
C GLU A 52 -3.94 -12.23 -8.23
N LEU A 53 -3.35 -13.39 -8.44
CA LEU A 53 -1.91 -13.57 -8.25
C LEU A 53 -1.18 -13.18 -9.54
N TYR A 54 -0.58 -12.00 -9.55
CA TYR A 54 0.24 -11.58 -10.68
C TYR A 54 1.73 -11.81 -10.44
N TYR A 55 2.42 -12.04 -11.54
CA TYR A 55 3.86 -12.25 -11.58
C TYR A 55 4.53 -11.20 -12.46
N ARG A 56 5.56 -10.55 -11.92
CA ARG A 56 6.44 -9.63 -12.63
C ARG A 56 7.85 -10.22 -12.62
N PRO A 57 8.37 -10.70 -13.77
CA PRO A 57 9.71 -11.30 -13.81
C PRO A 57 10.80 -10.27 -13.54
N ALA A 58 11.93 -10.74 -13.03
CA ALA A 58 13.15 -9.95 -13.00
C ALA A 58 13.56 -9.58 -14.44
N ALA A 59 14.07 -8.37 -14.62
CA ALA A 59 14.46 -7.87 -15.93
C ALA A 59 15.61 -6.88 -15.87
N ASN A 60 16.28 -6.66 -17.01
CA ASN A 60 17.25 -5.60 -17.21
C ASN A 60 16.74 -4.65 -18.29
N TYR A 61 16.88 -3.37 -18.05
CA TYR A 61 16.42 -2.30 -18.95
C TYR A 61 17.57 -1.39 -19.35
N PRO A 62 17.59 -0.87 -20.59
CA PRO A 62 18.55 0.15 -21.00
C PRO A 62 18.47 1.39 -20.08
N ALA A 63 19.62 2.02 -19.89
CA ALA A 63 19.67 3.29 -19.16
C ALA A 63 18.76 4.34 -19.83
N GLY A 64 17.99 5.07 -19.04
CA GLY A 64 17.05 6.08 -19.53
C GLY A 64 15.69 5.54 -19.96
N THR A 65 15.42 4.22 -19.83
CA THR A 65 14.08 3.66 -20.05
C THR A 65 13.07 4.35 -19.13
N MET A 66 11.91 4.71 -19.69
CA MET A 66 10.78 5.25 -18.95
C MET A 66 9.71 4.18 -18.79
N MET A 67 9.02 4.20 -17.65
CA MET A 67 7.90 3.32 -17.32
C MET A 67 6.63 4.14 -17.15
N ASP A 68 5.57 3.75 -17.84
CA ASP A 68 4.24 4.33 -17.65
C ASP A 68 3.64 3.90 -16.30
N ILE A 69 3.04 4.86 -15.60
CA ILE A 69 2.33 4.64 -14.35
C ILE A 69 0.84 4.82 -14.60
N TYR A 70 0.08 3.83 -14.15
CA TYR A 70 -1.37 3.82 -14.20
C TYR A 70 -1.90 3.68 -12.78
N GLU A 71 -2.93 4.49 -12.44
CA GLU A 71 -3.63 4.36 -11.18
C GLU A 71 -4.20 2.95 -11.03
N TRP A 72 -3.94 2.32 -9.91
CA TRP A 72 -4.25 0.91 -9.67
C TRP A 72 -5.73 0.60 -9.81
N ASP A 73 -6.60 1.43 -9.23
CA ASP A 73 -8.04 1.18 -9.18
C ASP A 73 -8.76 1.50 -10.49
N SER A 74 -8.38 2.56 -11.19
CA SER A 74 -9.09 3.04 -12.38
C SER A 74 -8.40 2.73 -13.70
N GLY A 75 -7.11 2.36 -13.67
CA GLY A 75 -6.30 2.20 -14.88
C GLY A 75 -5.99 3.51 -15.60
N LYS A 76 -6.28 4.67 -14.99
CA LYS A 76 -5.95 5.97 -15.55
C LYS A 76 -4.45 6.18 -15.60
N LYS A 77 -3.91 6.60 -16.75
CA LYS A 77 -2.49 6.96 -16.85
C LYS A 77 -2.20 8.21 -16.03
N LEU A 78 -1.27 8.11 -15.08
CA LEU A 78 -0.84 9.21 -14.22
C LEU A 78 0.40 9.91 -14.76
N GLY A 79 1.33 9.18 -15.36
CA GLY A 79 2.57 9.76 -15.87
C GLY A 79 3.61 8.71 -16.23
N GLN A 80 4.87 9.11 -16.15
CA GLN A 80 6.03 8.24 -16.37
C GLN A 80 7.10 8.48 -15.32
N ILE A 81 7.76 7.41 -14.92
CA ILE A 81 8.94 7.46 -14.06
C ILE A 81 10.14 6.80 -14.72
N LYS A 82 11.34 7.04 -14.22
CA LYS A 82 12.53 6.32 -14.65
C LYS A 82 12.45 4.86 -14.23
N GLN A 83 12.61 3.96 -15.20
CA GLN A 83 12.73 2.54 -14.92
C GLN A 83 14.07 2.23 -14.27
N ALA A 84 14.08 1.36 -13.25
CA ALA A 84 15.34 0.83 -12.73
C ALA A 84 16.05 0.00 -13.81
N ILE A 85 17.38 0.10 -13.88
CA ILE A 85 18.18 -0.67 -14.85
C ILE A 85 18.01 -2.18 -14.64
N GLN A 86 17.88 -2.59 -13.37
CA GLN A 86 17.60 -3.97 -12.99
C GLN A 86 16.41 -4.01 -12.06
N THR A 87 15.51 -4.97 -12.27
CA THR A 87 14.37 -5.24 -11.39
C THR A 87 14.41 -6.67 -10.89
N TYR A 88 13.81 -6.88 -9.70
CA TYR A 88 13.64 -8.20 -9.09
C TYR A 88 12.30 -8.83 -9.45
N SER A 89 12.22 -10.16 -9.38
CA SER A 89 10.96 -10.89 -9.53
C SER A 89 10.01 -10.58 -8.38
N VAL A 90 8.75 -10.36 -8.72
CA VAL A 90 7.66 -10.11 -7.75
C VAL A 90 6.51 -11.07 -8.04
N VAL A 91 6.01 -11.74 -7.02
CA VAL A 91 4.79 -12.55 -7.05
C VAL A 91 3.80 -11.97 -6.06
N GLY A 92 2.67 -11.47 -6.56
CA GLY A 92 1.73 -10.74 -5.70
C GLY A 92 2.45 -9.60 -4.96
N ASN A 93 2.45 -9.68 -3.63
CA ASN A 93 3.02 -8.68 -2.74
C ASN A 93 4.37 -9.05 -2.10
N ILE A 94 5.10 -10.01 -2.68
CA ILE A 94 6.43 -10.44 -2.20
C ILE A 94 7.43 -10.56 -3.35
N ASN A 95 8.70 -10.22 -3.11
CA ASN A 95 9.77 -10.35 -4.10
C ASN A 95 10.71 -11.53 -3.81
N GLU A 96 11.65 -11.81 -4.73
CA GLU A 96 12.63 -12.89 -4.62
C GLU A 96 13.61 -12.76 -3.45
N HIS A 97 13.73 -11.58 -2.85
CA HIS A 97 14.51 -11.32 -1.64
C HIS A 97 13.67 -11.44 -0.36
N GLN A 98 12.41 -11.93 -0.47
CA GLN A 98 11.48 -12.09 0.65
C GLN A 98 11.08 -10.75 1.30
N VAL A 99 11.20 -9.64 0.59
CA VAL A 99 10.55 -8.39 1.00
C VAL A 99 9.08 -8.48 0.64
N ALA A 100 8.21 -8.27 1.62
CA ALA A 100 6.76 -8.25 1.43
C ALA A 100 6.18 -6.89 1.84
N ILE A 101 5.19 -6.40 1.07
CA ILE A 101 4.52 -5.13 1.32
C ILE A 101 3.02 -5.33 1.20
N GLY A 102 2.27 -5.00 2.25
CA GLY A 102 0.82 -4.86 2.25
C GLY A 102 0.43 -3.42 2.58
N GLU A 103 -0.85 -3.08 2.44
CA GLU A 103 -1.34 -1.75 2.79
C GLU A 103 -2.68 -1.81 3.52
N THR A 104 -3.06 -0.67 4.12
CA THR A 104 -4.36 -0.43 4.74
C THR A 104 -4.70 1.04 4.56
N THR A 105 -5.76 1.30 3.80
CA THR A 105 -6.23 2.67 3.55
C THR A 105 -6.91 3.24 4.80
N PHE A 106 -6.46 4.39 5.28
CA PHE A 106 -7.16 5.16 6.33
C PHE A 106 -7.72 6.48 5.82
N THR A 107 -7.56 6.78 4.53
CA THR A 107 -8.06 7.95 3.80
C THR A 107 -7.46 9.28 4.28
N GLY A 108 -7.61 9.64 5.55
CA GLY A 108 -7.12 10.90 6.11
C GLY A 108 -7.89 12.13 5.61
N LEU A 109 -7.19 13.24 5.39
CA LEU A 109 -7.76 14.49 4.92
C LEU A 109 -7.54 14.66 3.42
N ASP A 110 -8.60 14.80 2.62
CA ASP A 110 -8.55 14.98 1.16
C ASP A 110 -7.66 16.14 0.71
N THR A 111 -7.55 17.20 1.53
CA THR A 111 -6.69 18.35 1.25
C THR A 111 -5.20 18.03 1.24
N LEU A 112 -4.81 16.88 1.82
CA LEU A 112 -3.43 16.41 1.86
C LEU A 112 -3.07 15.56 0.64
N GLN A 113 -4.04 15.10 -0.14
CA GLN A 113 -3.80 14.36 -1.38
C GLN A 113 -3.06 15.24 -2.40
N ASP A 114 -1.99 14.72 -3.02
CA ASP A 114 -1.34 15.40 -4.14
C ASP A 114 -1.89 14.93 -5.48
N LYS A 115 -2.89 15.64 -5.99
CA LYS A 115 -3.50 15.34 -7.30
C LYS A 115 -2.55 15.51 -8.49
N ARG A 116 -1.34 16.01 -8.28
CA ARG A 116 -0.28 16.14 -9.30
C ARG A 116 0.77 15.03 -9.18
N GLY A 117 0.73 14.28 -8.07
CA GLY A 117 1.55 13.09 -7.92
C GLY A 117 1.26 12.08 -9.03
N ILE A 118 2.27 11.31 -9.41
CA ILE A 118 2.13 10.32 -10.49
C ILE A 118 2.34 8.88 -10.02
N ILE A 119 2.53 8.67 -8.72
CA ILE A 119 2.61 7.32 -8.13
C ILE A 119 1.45 7.15 -7.15
N ASP A 120 0.60 6.16 -7.41
CA ASP A 120 -0.44 5.72 -6.50
C ASP A 120 0.05 4.61 -5.55
N TYR A 121 -0.77 4.23 -4.57
CA TYR A 121 -0.41 3.24 -3.55
C TYR A 121 -0.04 1.88 -4.15
N GLY A 122 -0.81 1.37 -5.09
CA GLY A 122 -0.59 0.06 -5.71
C GLY A 122 0.68 0.05 -6.57
N SER A 123 0.90 1.10 -7.36
CA SER A 123 2.14 1.26 -8.14
C SER A 123 3.36 1.36 -7.24
N LEU A 124 3.25 2.09 -6.11
CA LEU A 124 4.32 2.25 -5.15
C LEU A 124 4.76 0.90 -4.55
N ILE A 125 3.82 0.00 -4.26
CA ILE A 125 4.10 -1.35 -3.76
C ILE A 125 4.96 -2.14 -4.74
N TYR A 126 4.47 -2.38 -5.97
CA TYR A 126 5.20 -3.28 -6.87
C TYR A 126 6.50 -2.69 -7.39
N ILE A 127 6.58 -1.37 -7.60
CA ILE A 127 7.80 -0.68 -8.03
C ILE A 127 8.87 -0.81 -6.95
N THR A 128 8.50 -0.67 -5.69
CA THR A 128 9.42 -0.83 -4.56
C THR A 128 9.87 -2.29 -4.43
N LEU A 129 8.96 -3.26 -4.53
CA LEU A 129 9.30 -4.68 -4.51
C LEU A 129 10.27 -5.06 -5.64
N GLN A 130 10.16 -4.45 -6.81
CA GLN A 130 11.09 -4.67 -7.92
C GLN A 130 12.49 -4.11 -7.69
N ARG A 131 12.72 -3.33 -6.62
CA ARG A 131 13.96 -2.58 -6.39
C ARG A 131 14.61 -2.85 -5.03
N ALA A 132 13.86 -3.30 -4.03
CA ALA A 132 14.32 -3.48 -2.66
C ALA A 132 14.80 -4.91 -2.39
N LYS A 133 15.86 -5.06 -1.59
CA LYS A 133 16.35 -6.34 -1.06
C LYS A 133 16.04 -6.52 0.43
N THR A 134 15.72 -5.43 1.13
CA THR A 134 15.40 -5.43 2.55
C THR A 134 14.24 -4.49 2.85
N ALA A 135 13.62 -4.63 4.01
CA ALA A 135 12.55 -3.74 4.44
C ALA A 135 13.03 -2.29 4.55
N ARG A 136 14.26 -2.05 5.01
CA ARG A 136 14.84 -0.71 5.11
C ARG A 136 15.12 -0.10 3.73
N GLU A 137 15.60 -0.89 2.78
CA GLU A 137 15.74 -0.41 1.39
C GLU A 137 14.37 -0.06 0.79
N ALA A 138 13.33 -0.87 1.07
CA ALA A 138 11.97 -0.56 0.64
C ALA A 138 11.51 0.81 1.15
N ILE A 139 11.69 1.10 2.44
CA ILE A 139 11.37 2.40 3.05
C ILE A 139 12.11 3.55 2.35
N MET A 140 13.40 3.39 2.10
CA MET A 140 14.19 4.43 1.41
C MET A 140 13.74 4.64 -0.03
N ILE A 141 13.36 3.58 -0.75
CA ILE A 141 12.82 3.65 -2.10
C ILE A 141 11.45 4.33 -2.11
N PHE A 142 10.55 4.04 -1.15
CA PHE A 142 9.30 4.76 -0.95
C PHE A 142 9.54 6.26 -0.85
N HIS A 143 10.43 6.66 0.06
CA HIS A 143 10.77 8.07 0.26
C HIS A 143 11.30 8.72 -1.03
N GLN A 144 12.22 8.06 -1.72
CA GLN A 144 12.80 8.56 -2.98
C GLN A 144 11.74 8.73 -4.06
N LEU A 145 10.90 7.71 -4.29
CA LEU A 145 9.87 7.73 -5.31
C LEU A 145 8.83 8.83 -5.05
N VAL A 146 8.37 8.94 -3.81
CA VAL A 146 7.40 9.97 -3.42
C VAL A 146 7.98 11.37 -3.52
N SER A 147 9.26 11.55 -3.13
CA SER A 147 9.94 12.85 -3.23
C SER A 147 10.16 13.29 -4.67
N GLU A 148 10.48 12.36 -5.58
CA GLU A 148 10.77 12.66 -6.99
C GLU A 148 9.49 12.82 -7.82
N TYR A 149 8.47 11.98 -7.55
CA TYR A 149 7.31 11.85 -8.44
C TYR A 149 5.97 12.24 -7.80
N GLY A 150 5.94 12.51 -6.49
CA GLY A 150 4.71 12.80 -5.74
C GLY A 150 3.84 11.56 -5.52
N TYR A 151 2.96 11.64 -4.51
CA TYR A 151 2.07 10.56 -4.11
C TYR A 151 0.62 10.94 -4.40
N TYR A 152 -0.03 10.19 -5.30
CA TYR A 152 -1.36 10.50 -5.83
C TYR A 152 -2.51 10.05 -4.92
N SER A 153 -2.33 8.96 -4.16
CA SER A 153 -3.40 8.38 -3.34
C SER A 153 -3.67 9.17 -2.05
N THR A 154 -4.69 8.77 -1.34
CA THR A 154 -5.05 9.27 0.00
C THR A 154 -4.14 8.67 1.07
N GLY A 155 -4.48 8.79 2.36
CA GLY A 155 -3.68 8.25 3.46
C GLY A 155 -3.65 6.73 3.47
N GLU A 156 -2.45 6.17 3.57
CA GLU A 156 -2.18 4.73 3.56
C GLU A 156 -1.20 4.33 4.65
N SER A 157 -1.43 3.17 5.24
CA SER A 157 -0.51 2.51 6.16
C SER A 157 0.11 1.30 5.47
N PHE A 158 1.39 1.33 5.17
CA PHE A 158 2.10 0.22 4.53
C PHE A 158 2.75 -0.67 5.57
N SER A 159 2.41 -1.98 5.53
CA SER A 159 3.07 -3.03 6.28
C SER A 159 4.22 -3.57 5.45
N ILE A 160 5.45 -3.48 5.94
CA ILE A 160 6.66 -3.88 5.21
C ILE A 160 7.41 -4.91 6.05
N SER A 161 7.82 -6.02 5.45
CA SER A 161 8.66 -7.02 6.13
C SER A 161 9.77 -7.57 5.24
N ASP A 162 10.83 -8.02 5.87
CA ASP A 162 11.83 -8.91 5.29
C ASP A 162 12.11 -10.05 6.28
N PRO A 163 13.02 -11.01 6.00
CA PRO A 163 13.30 -12.12 6.93
C PRO A 163 13.77 -11.71 8.32
N ASN A 164 14.09 -10.45 8.56
CA ASN A 164 14.70 -9.97 9.80
C ASN A 164 13.81 -9.05 10.63
N GLU A 165 13.00 -8.22 9.97
CA GLU A 165 12.26 -7.14 10.62
C GLU A 165 10.92 -6.86 9.96
N VAL A 166 10.07 -6.14 10.68
CA VAL A 166 8.74 -5.71 10.25
C VAL A 166 8.59 -4.23 10.59
N TRP A 167 8.02 -3.46 9.67
CA TRP A 167 7.84 -2.01 9.77
C TRP A 167 6.43 -1.60 9.37
N ILE A 168 5.98 -0.51 9.97
CA ILE A 168 4.80 0.24 9.52
C ILE A 168 5.30 1.58 8.97
N LEU A 169 4.82 1.94 7.78
CA LEU A 169 5.12 3.21 7.11
C LEU A 169 3.83 3.95 6.84
N GLU A 170 3.61 5.07 7.51
CA GLU A 170 2.41 5.90 7.36
C GLU A 170 2.59 6.95 6.27
N MET A 171 1.71 6.93 5.25
CA MET A 171 1.61 7.93 4.19
C MET A 171 0.42 8.85 4.46
N ILE A 172 0.65 9.98 5.12
CA ILE A 172 -0.43 10.87 5.56
C ILE A 172 -0.84 11.87 4.47
N GLY A 173 0.07 12.18 3.56
CA GLY A 173 -0.17 13.15 2.49
C GLY A 173 1.06 13.39 1.64
N LYS A 174 1.06 14.49 0.89
CA LYS A 174 2.08 14.80 -0.12
C LYS A 174 3.50 15.09 0.39
N VAL A 175 3.75 15.09 1.69
CA VAL A 175 4.97 15.71 2.23
C VAL A 175 5.86 14.78 3.03
N SER A 176 5.63 13.54 3.16
CA SER A 176 6.61 12.57 3.72
C SER A 176 5.99 11.40 4.47
N PRO A 177 6.54 10.23 4.31
CA PRO A 177 6.19 9.08 5.15
C PRO A 177 6.67 9.31 6.58
N ILE A 178 5.85 8.91 7.55
CA ILE A 178 6.23 8.77 8.95
C ILE A 178 6.54 7.29 9.20
N LEU A 179 7.64 7.03 9.88
CA LEU A 179 8.09 5.70 10.29
C LEU A 179 7.75 5.46 11.75
N ASP A 180 7.11 4.36 12.06
CA ASP A 180 6.87 3.83 13.40
C ASP A 180 7.50 2.44 13.58
#